data_d24fea93d8a1dde005c9243c87a4c35b
#
_entry.id   d24fea93d8a1dde005c9243c87a4c35b
#
_cell.length_a   1.000
_cell.length_b   1.000
_cell.length_c   1.000
_cell.angle_alpha   90.00
_cell.angle_beta   90.00
_cell.angle_gamma   90.00
#
_symmetry.space_group_name_H-M   'P 1'
#
loop_
_entity.id
_entity.type
_entity.pdbx_description
1 polymer ?
#
loop_
_entity_poly.entity_id
_entity_poly.type
_entity_poly.pdbx_seq_one_letter_code
_entity_poly.pdbx_strand_id
1 'polypeptide(L)'
;MSSHTFDQNSSDLGHERILSMQVWQANQIGFLGVLLGSSLTLIPVAGLAIAAAPAPIAQNAPQSAEAIVNQGLQYIQQGKLNEAIAAFQRAAQMDPKMAAAHYNLGLALRQQGQLQPAATAFYQATQADPKFGLAYANLGAALLEGGNVAQARDYLKRAIELDPRMGLAHYNLGLALEQQRAYDQAAVMFKKAMELSPNAPEPPYHLGLVQLQQGKEQDALASFQQAIRINPRYAEAYYNIGAILFRQNKLDEALNAFRRSAESNSNYANAYYGAGLVFIKQGKLQDAQTVLRYAKDLYTRQGNTLWAAKADQNLQKVMTGTR
;
A
#
# COMPACT_ATOMS: atom_id res chain seq x y z
N MET A 1 27.41 40.51 -36.09
CA MET A 1 27.51 39.02 -36.04
C MET A 1 27.45 38.62 -34.60
N SER A 2 26.24 38.32 -34.12
CA SER A 2 25.96 37.92 -32.74
C SER A 2 25.58 36.45 -32.78
N SER A 3 26.41 35.61 -32.18
CA SER A 3 26.16 34.17 -32.01
C SER A 3 25.24 33.96 -30.84
N HIS A 4 24.02 33.47 -31.08
CA HIS A 4 23.12 32.95 -30.07
C HIS A 4 23.66 31.62 -29.57
N THR A 5 24.08 31.58 -28.32
CA THR A 5 24.25 30.34 -27.57
C THR A 5 22.87 29.88 -27.09
N PHE A 6 22.41 28.78 -27.66
CA PHE A 6 21.17 28.10 -27.25
C PHE A 6 21.40 27.41 -25.90
N ASP A 7 20.55 27.77 -24.94
CA ASP A 7 20.54 27.22 -23.57
C ASP A 7 20.03 25.79 -23.60
N GLN A 8 20.92 24.80 -23.44
CA GLN A 8 20.62 23.37 -23.38
C GLN A 8 20.11 22.90 -22.01
N ASN A 9 19.98 23.81 -21.02
CA ASN A 9 19.60 23.42 -19.65
C ASN A 9 18.08 23.28 -19.41
N SER A 10 17.23 23.71 -20.34
CA SER A 10 15.77 23.63 -20.15
C SER A 10 15.14 22.27 -20.52
N SER A 11 15.82 21.46 -21.33
CA SER A 11 15.34 20.13 -21.75
C SER A 11 15.57 19.04 -20.69
N ASP A 12 16.62 19.13 -19.89
CA ASP A 12 16.94 18.14 -18.85
C ASP A 12 15.99 18.21 -17.63
N LEU A 13 15.56 19.40 -17.25
CA LEU A 13 14.59 19.59 -16.16
C LEU A 13 13.19 19.04 -16.50
N GLY A 14 12.82 19.04 -17.78
CA GLY A 14 11.59 18.43 -18.28
C GLY A 14 11.63 16.91 -18.22
N HIS A 15 12.78 16.29 -18.52
CA HIS A 15 12.98 14.85 -18.48
C HIS A 15 13.02 14.31 -17.05
N GLU A 16 13.62 15.02 -16.11
CA GLU A 16 13.66 14.63 -14.70
C GLU A 16 12.27 14.72 -14.03
N ARG A 17 11.43 15.70 -14.38
CA ARG A 17 10.03 15.78 -13.91
C ARG A 17 9.18 14.64 -14.48
N ILE A 18 9.38 14.24 -15.73
CA ILE A 18 8.67 13.11 -16.35
C ILE A 18 9.11 11.79 -15.70
N LEU A 19 10.39 11.61 -15.36
CA LEU A 19 10.89 10.43 -14.64
C LEU A 19 10.27 10.32 -13.24
N SER A 20 10.11 11.42 -12.49
CA SER A 20 9.49 11.42 -11.17
C SER A 20 7.98 11.10 -11.23
N MET A 21 7.25 11.60 -12.22
CA MET A 21 5.84 11.28 -12.43
C MET A 21 5.61 9.84 -12.91
N GLN A 22 6.49 9.30 -13.74
CA GLN A 22 6.35 7.92 -14.25
C GLN A 22 6.75 6.87 -13.23
N VAL A 23 7.69 7.14 -12.34
CA VAL A 23 8.01 6.30 -11.18
C VAL A 23 6.82 6.26 -10.21
N TRP A 24 6.11 7.36 -10.04
CA TRP A 24 4.89 7.42 -9.23
C TRP A 24 3.77 6.56 -9.82
N GLN A 25 3.54 6.59 -11.15
CA GLN A 25 2.53 5.75 -11.81
C GLN A 25 2.87 4.24 -11.76
N ALA A 26 4.15 3.88 -11.86
CA ALA A 26 4.57 2.48 -11.74
C ALA A 26 4.40 1.93 -10.31
N ASN A 27 4.58 2.76 -9.29
CA ASN A 27 4.29 2.40 -7.90
C ASN A 27 2.78 2.21 -7.64
N GLN A 28 1.89 2.89 -8.38
CA GLN A 28 0.44 2.70 -8.25
C GLN A 28 -0.01 1.30 -8.73
N ILE A 29 0.68 0.70 -9.70
CA ILE A 29 0.35 -0.66 -10.17
C ILE A 29 0.86 -1.73 -9.19
N GLY A 30 1.93 -1.45 -8.43
CA GLY A 30 2.42 -2.31 -7.32
C GLY A 30 1.56 -2.23 -6.05
N PHE A 31 0.64 -1.29 -5.99
CA PHE A 31 -0.14 -0.95 -4.79
C PHE A 31 -1.17 -2.00 -4.37
N LEU A 32 -1.64 -2.84 -5.30
CA LEU A 32 -2.57 -3.93 -5.01
C LEU A 32 -1.95 -5.04 -4.13
N GLY A 33 -0.62 -5.12 -4.03
CA GLY A 33 0.08 -6.14 -3.25
C GLY A 33 0.36 -5.77 -1.79
N VAL A 34 0.41 -4.47 -1.44
CA VAL A 34 0.86 -4.01 -0.10
C VAL A 34 -0.29 -3.88 0.90
N LEU A 35 -1.54 -3.73 0.43
CA LEU A 35 -2.71 -3.66 1.31
C LEU A 35 -3.10 -5.01 1.97
N LEU A 36 -2.48 -6.12 1.57
CA LEU A 36 -2.70 -7.43 2.18
C LEU A 36 -1.98 -7.62 3.53
N GLY A 37 -1.16 -6.68 3.96
CA GLY A 37 -0.40 -6.74 5.23
C GLY A 37 -1.08 -6.08 6.43
N SER A 38 -2.20 -5.38 6.27
CA SER A 38 -2.95 -4.85 7.41
C SER A 38 -3.66 -6.01 8.12
N SER A 39 -3.31 -6.22 9.38
CA SER A 39 -3.95 -7.22 10.26
C SER A 39 -5.47 -7.05 10.20
N LEU A 40 -6.14 -8.00 9.54
CA LEU A 40 -7.60 -8.07 9.51
C LEU A 40 -8.10 -8.30 10.94
N THR A 41 -8.66 -7.28 11.57
CA THR A 41 -9.30 -7.42 12.89
C THR A 41 -10.67 -8.05 12.72
N LEU A 42 -10.73 -9.36 12.95
CA LEU A 42 -11.99 -10.09 13.06
C LEU A 42 -12.64 -9.78 14.42
N ILE A 43 -13.90 -9.43 14.41
CA ILE A 43 -14.64 -9.10 15.64
C ILE A 43 -15.37 -10.36 16.11
N PRO A 44 -15.00 -10.89 17.28
CA PRO A 44 -15.83 -11.91 17.94
C PRO A 44 -17.13 -11.27 18.44
N VAL A 45 -18.20 -12.05 18.48
CA VAL A 45 -19.46 -11.60 19.07
C VAL A 45 -19.23 -11.38 20.56
N ALA A 46 -19.46 -10.14 21.03
CA ALA A 46 -19.23 -9.77 22.42
C ALA A 46 -20.14 -10.59 23.37
N GLY A 47 -19.52 -11.33 24.27
CA GLY A 47 -20.26 -12.03 25.35
C GLY A 47 -19.74 -13.41 25.71
N LEU A 48 -18.76 -13.98 25.00
CA LEU A 48 -18.21 -15.28 25.40
C LEU A 48 -16.76 -15.13 25.88
N ALA A 49 -16.58 -15.15 27.18
CA ALA A 49 -15.30 -15.51 27.80
C ALA A 49 -14.86 -16.86 27.23
N ILE A 50 -13.55 -16.96 26.92
CA ILE A 50 -12.95 -18.24 26.55
C ILE A 50 -13.05 -19.16 27.74
N ALA A 51 -14.15 -19.88 27.83
CA ALA A 51 -14.36 -20.94 28.82
C ALA A 51 -14.10 -22.28 28.15
N ALA A 52 -13.37 -23.13 28.85
CA ALA A 52 -13.14 -24.58 28.75
C ALA A 52 -13.68 -25.30 27.49
N ALA A 53 -12.95 -26.32 27.04
CA ALA A 53 -13.28 -27.18 25.93
C ALA A 53 -14.79 -27.46 25.80
N PRO A 54 -15.40 -27.26 24.62
CA PRO A 54 -16.82 -27.45 24.44
C PRO A 54 -17.17 -28.92 24.68
N ALA A 55 -18.18 -29.13 25.58
CA ALA A 55 -18.88 -30.40 25.65
C ALA A 55 -19.41 -30.79 24.24
N PRO A 56 -19.57 -32.08 23.92
CA PRO A 56 -20.09 -32.51 22.64
C PRO A 56 -21.47 -31.88 22.41
N ILE A 57 -21.54 -30.99 21.41
CA ILE A 57 -22.74 -30.26 21.02
C ILE A 57 -23.77 -31.29 20.56
N ALA A 58 -24.92 -31.34 21.23
CA ALA A 58 -26.07 -32.10 20.76
C ALA A 58 -26.40 -31.68 19.31
N GLN A 59 -26.29 -32.60 18.37
CA GLN A 59 -26.33 -32.34 16.91
C GLN A 59 -27.70 -31.85 16.38
N ASN A 60 -28.68 -31.54 17.22
CA ASN A 60 -30.07 -31.25 16.85
C ASN A 60 -30.66 -29.94 17.38
N ALA A 61 -29.91 -29.07 18.04
CA ALA A 61 -30.39 -27.73 18.34
C ALA A 61 -30.16 -26.79 17.13
N PRO A 62 -31.15 -25.95 16.73
CA PRO A 62 -30.91 -24.96 15.66
C PRO A 62 -29.75 -24.06 16.09
N GLN A 63 -28.66 -24.08 15.31
CA GLN A 63 -27.51 -23.22 15.59
C GLN A 63 -27.95 -21.76 15.52
N SER A 64 -27.62 -20.95 16.53
CA SER A 64 -27.87 -19.51 16.48
C SER A 64 -26.95 -18.84 15.44
N ALA A 65 -27.31 -17.64 14.98
CA ALA A 65 -26.46 -16.87 14.06
C ALA A 65 -25.08 -16.59 14.68
N GLU A 66 -25.01 -16.33 16.00
CA GLU A 66 -23.76 -16.15 16.74
C GLU A 66 -22.87 -17.41 16.72
N ALA A 67 -23.49 -18.58 16.91
CA ALA A 67 -22.75 -19.85 16.86
C ALA A 67 -22.12 -20.06 15.47
N ILE A 68 -22.84 -19.69 14.41
CA ILE A 68 -22.35 -19.80 13.03
C ILE A 68 -21.26 -18.75 12.75
N VAL A 69 -21.36 -17.53 13.28
CA VAL A 69 -20.25 -16.54 13.20
C VAL A 69 -19.00 -17.10 13.88
N ASN A 70 -19.13 -17.66 15.09
CA ASN A 70 -18.00 -18.27 15.79
C ASN A 70 -17.40 -19.47 15.02
N GLN A 71 -18.22 -20.27 14.35
CA GLN A 71 -17.73 -21.31 13.44
C GLN A 71 -16.96 -20.72 12.26
N GLY A 72 -17.45 -19.65 11.67
CA GLY A 72 -16.74 -18.90 10.61
C GLY A 72 -15.38 -18.40 11.07
N LEU A 73 -15.28 -17.84 12.30
CA LEU A 73 -14.01 -17.41 12.89
C LEU A 73 -13.04 -18.59 13.09
N GLN A 74 -13.54 -19.77 13.49
CA GLN A 74 -12.71 -20.99 13.56
C GLN A 74 -12.20 -21.41 12.17
N TYR A 75 -13.02 -21.31 11.12
CA TYR A 75 -12.57 -21.58 9.76
C TYR A 75 -11.47 -20.62 9.30
N ILE A 76 -11.55 -19.33 9.66
CA ILE A 76 -10.45 -18.38 9.41
C ILE A 76 -9.16 -18.83 10.07
N GLN A 77 -9.21 -19.24 11.36
CA GLN A 77 -8.03 -19.73 12.09
C GLN A 77 -7.42 -20.98 11.46
N GLN A 78 -8.24 -21.81 10.80
CA GLN A 78 -7.81 -23.01 10.08
C GLN A 78 -7.35 -22.73 8.62
N GLY A 79 -7.39 -21.46 8.16
CA GLY A 79 -7.09 -21.09 6.78
C GLY A 79 -8.18 -21.50 5.77
N LYS A 80 -9.36 -21.90 6.23
CA LYS A 80 -10.50 -22.35 5.41
C LYS A 80 -11.38 -21.16 5.04
N LEU A 81 -10.86 -20.30 4.15
CA LEU A 81 -11.50 -19.02 3.83
C LEU A 81 -12.88 -19.18 3.18
N ASN A 82 -13.06 -20.15 2.27
CA ASN A 82 -14.34 -20.38 1.60
C ASN A 82 -15.43 -20.85 2.57
N GLU A 83 -15.08 -21.73 3.49
CA GLU A 83 -16.00 -22.23 4.53
C GLU A 83 -16.36 -21.10 5.51
N ALA A 84 -15.42 -20.22 5.81
CA ALA A 84 -15.67 -19.03 6.63
C ALA A 84 -16.67 -18.08 5.95
N ILE A 85 -16.48 -17.79 4.65
CA ILE A 85 -17.42 -16.97 3.86
C ILE A 85 -18.82 -17.59 3.88
N ALA A 86 -18.95 -18.90 3.63
CA ALA A 86 -20.23 -19.57 3.66
C ALA A 86 -20.91 -19.50 5.05
N ALA A 87 -20.14 -19.66 6.12
CA ALA A 87 -20.64 -19.55 7.48
C ALA A 87 -21.13 -18.11 7.77
N PHE A 88 -20.35 -17.08 7.44
CA PHE A 88 -20.75 -15.68 7.65
C PHE A 88 -21.97 -15.30 6.81
N GLN A 89 -22.08 -15.79 5.56
CA GLN A 89 -23.26 -15.60 4.71
C GLN A 89 -24.50 -16.22 5.35
N ARG A 90 -24.39 -17.45 5.85
CA ARG A 90 -25.49 -18.12 6.54
C ARG A 90 -25.91 -17.38 7.81
N ALA A 91 -24.96 -16.91 8.60
CA ALA A 91 -25.26 -16.11 9.80
C ALA A 91 -25.99 -14.80 9.46
N ALA A 92 -25.54 -14.09 8.43
CA ALA A 92 -26.17 -12.86 7.95
C ALA A 92 -27.57 -13.08 7.37
N GLN A 93 -27.83 -14.25 6.77
CA GLN A 93 -29.17 -14.64 6.30
C GLN A 93 -30.12 -14.97 7.45
N MET A 94 -29.60 -15.61 8.52
CA MET A 94 -30.38 -15.95 9.71
C MET A 94 -30.73 -14.74 10.56
N ASP A 95 -29.78 -13.82 10.70
CA ASP A 95 -30.00 -12.53 11.37
C ASP A 95 -29.44 -11.38 10.52
N PRO A 96 -30.28 -10.78 9.66
CA PRO A 96 -29.88 -9.66 8.82
C PRO A 96 -29.48 -8.39 9.61
N LYS A 97 -29.82 -8.30 10.90
CA LYS A 97 -29.44 -7.19 11.76
C LYS A 97 -28.15 -7.43 12.55
N MET A 98 -27.52 -8.59 12.39
CA MET A 98 -26.25 -8.89 13.03
C MET A 98 -25.10 -8.21 12.27
N ALA A 99 -24.73 -7.00 12.70
CA ALA A 99 -23.63 -6.24 12.09
C ALA A 99 -22.31 -7.02 12.05
N ALA A 100 -22.02 -7.83 13.08
CA ALA A 100 -20.81 -8.66 13.15
C ALA A 100 -20.75 -9.74 12.06
N ALA A 101 -21.88 -10.34 11.66
CA ALA A 101 -21.92 -11.31 10.56
C ALA A 101 -21.55 -10.67 9.22
N HIS A 102 -22.18 -9.53 8.92
CA HIS A 102 -21.88 -8.75 7.70
C HIS A 102 -20.45 -8.23 7.69
N TYR A 103 -19.95 -7.73 8.81
CA TYR A 103 -18.59 -7.22 8.94
C TYR A 103 -17.54 -8.31 8.68
N ASN A 104 -17.67 -9.47 9.33
CA ASN A 104 -16.75 -10.60 9.15
C ASN A 104 -16.84 -11.19 7.74
N LEU A 105 -18.04 -11.21 7.14
CA LEU A 105 -18.20 -11.55 5.72
C LEU A 105 -17.42 -10.58 4.82
N GLY A 106 -17.52 -9.28 5.07
CA GLY A 106 -16.79 -8.26 4.34
C GLY A 106 -15.27 -8.45 4.43
N LEU A 107 -14.74 -8.74 5.63
CA LEU A 107 -13.31 -9.03 5.82
C LEU A 107 -12.85 -10.25 5.03
N ALA A 108 -13.61 -11.35 5.10
CA ALA A 108 -13.28 -12.60 4.40
C ALA A 108 -13.33 -12.43 2.87
N LEU A 109 -14.34 -11.73 2.35
CA LEU A 109 -14.47 -11.44 0.92
C LEU A 109 -13.33 -10.52 0.42
N ARG A 110 -12.96 -9.50 1.21
CA ARG A 110 -11.82 -8.62 0.88
C ARG A 110 -10.52 -9.40 0.85
N GLN A 111 -10.29 -10.32 1.79
CA GLN A 111 -9.12 -11.20 1.81
C GLN A 111 -9.08 -12.10 0.56
N GLN A 112 -10.23 -12.47 0.00
CA GLN A 112 -10.33 -13.24 -1.25
C GLN A 112 -10.19 -12.36 -2.51
N GLY A 113 -10.03 -11.04 -2.36
CA GLY A 113 -9.95 -10.09 -3.46
C GLY A 113 -11.31 -9.70 -4.07
N GLN A 114 -12.41 -10.13 -3.48
CA GLN A 114 -13.78 -9.81 -3.92
C GLN A 114 -14.22 -8.43 -3.38
N LEU A 115 -13.62 -7.36 -3.92
CA LEU A 115 -13.75 -6.02 -3.36
C LEU A 115 -15.19 -5.48 -3.37
N GLN A 116 -15.94 -5.68 -4.46
CA GLN A 116 -17.33 -5.20 -4.55
C GLN A 116 -18.28 -5.95 -3.62
N PRO A 117 -18.26 -7.29 -3.53
CA PRO A 117 -19.00 -8.04 -2.51
C PRO A 117 -18.60 -7.66 -1.08
N ALA A 118 -17.31 -7.43 -0.82
CA ALA A 118 -16.82 -6.98 0.49
C ALA A 118 -17.41 -5.60 0.86
N ALA A 119 -17.38 -4.64 -0.05
CA ALA A 119 -17.98 -3.32 0.16
C ALA A 119 -19.48 -3.44 0.46
N THR A 120 -20.21 -4.30 -0.27
CA THR A 120 -21.63 -4.55 0.00
C THR A 120 -21.85 -5.10 1.41
N ALA A 121 -21.04 -6.08 1.84
CA ALA A 121 -21.14 -6.65 3.17
C ALA A 121 -20.80 -5.62 4.27
N PHE A 122 -19.76 -4.82 4.11
CA PHE A 122 -19.47 -3.74 5.06
C PHE A 122 -20.57 -2.68 5.09
N TYR A 123 -21.17 -2.34 3.94
CA TYR A 123 -22.30 -1.43 3.91
C TYR A 123 -23.49 -2.00 4.72
N GLN A 124 -23.82 -3.27 4.55
CA GLN A 124 -24.86 -3.93 5.35
C GLN A 124 -24.53 -3.91 6.85
N ALA A 125 -23.26 -4.07 7.21
CA ALA A 125 -22.84 -3.93 8.62
C ALA A 125 -23.11 -2.52 9.14
N THR A 126 -22.89 -1.45 8.35
CA THR A 126 -23.19 -0.06 8.73
C THR A 126 -24.71 0.22 8.80
N GLN A 127 -25.52 -0.50 8.03
CA GLN A 127 -26.98 -0.40 8.12
C GLN A 127 -27.52 -1.12 9.37
N ALA A 128 -26.93 -2.26 9.72
CA ALA A 128 -27.29 -3.03 10.91
C ALA A 128 -26.87 -2.30 12.22
N ASP A 129 -25.70 -1.66 12.20
CA ASP A 129 -25.24 -0.79 13.29
C ASP A 129 -24.65 0.53 12.74
N PRO A 130 -25.42 1.63 12.74
CA PRO A 130 -24.98 2.95 12.27
C PRO A 130 -23.86 3.59 13.11
N LYS A 131 -23.49 3.00 14.25
CA LYS A 131 -22.36 3.45 15.10
C LYS A 131 -21.11 2.58 14.96
N PHE A 132 -21.15 1.60 14.07
CA PHE A 132 -20.04 0.68 13.88
C PHE A 132 -18.90 1.33 13.05
N GLY A 133 -18.09 2.15 13.69
CA GLY A 133 -16.98 2.92 13.05
C GLY A 133 -16.02 2.06 12.23
N LEU A 134 -15.65 0.85 12.71
CA LEU A 134 -14.79 -0.07 11.97
C LEU A 134 -15.41 -0.56 10.66
N ALA A 135 -16.74 -0.75 10.60
CA ALA A 135 -17.42 -1.13 9.37
C ALA A 135 -17.35 0.00 8.34
N TYR A 136 -17.54 1.26 8.75
CA TYR A 136 -17.36 2.43 7.88
C TYR A 136 -15.92 2.54 7.38
N ALA A 137 -14.92 2.33 8.23
CA ALA A 137 -13.51 2.40 7.84
C ALA A 137 -13.15 1.32 6.81
N ASN A 138 -13.62 0.07 7.01
CA ASN A 138 -13.37 -1.03 6.08
C ASN A 138 -14.18 -0.92 4.79
N LEU A 139 -15.41 -0.37 4.85
CA LEU A 139 -16.18 0.01 3.66
C LEU A 139 -15.40 1.02 2.82
N GLY A 140 -14.92 2.09 3.44
CA GLY A 140 -14.09 3.09 2.77
C GLY A 140 -12.82 2.51 2.17
N ALA A 141 -12.14 1.60 2.89
CA ALA A 141 -10.95 0.92 2.37
C ALA A 141 -11.27 0.04 1.15
N ALA A 142 -12.32 -0.79 1.21
CA ALA A 142 -12.72 -1.65 0.10
C ALA A 142 -13.15 -0.84 -1.14
N LEU A 143 -13.86 0.27 -0.94
CA LEU A 143 -14.24 1.19 -2.02
C LEU A 143 -13.02 1.88 -2.64
N LEU A 144 -12.02 2.26 -1.83
CA LEU A 144 -10.79 2.88 -2.29
C LEU A 144 -9.97 1.89 -3.15
N GLU A 145 -9.84 0.65 -2.71
CA GLU A 145 -9.21 -0.45 -3.46
C GLU A 145 -9.96 -0.74 -4.77
N GLY A 146 -11.30 -0.63 -4.77
CA GLY A 146 -12.15 -0.76 -5.95
C GLY A 146 -12.19 0.49 -6.84
N GLY A 147 -11.42 1.55 -6.54
CA GLY A 147 -11.34 2.78 -7.32
C GLY A 147 -12.48 3.79 -7.07
N ASN A 148 -13.40 3.53 -6.14
CA ASN A 148 -14.51 4.41 -5.81
C ASN A 148 -14.12 5.49 -4.79
N VAL A 149 -13.13 6.31 -5.14
CA VAL A 149 -12.42 7.23 -4.23
C VAL A 149 -13.35 8.24 -3.55
N ALA A 150 -14.36 8.77 -4.28
CA ALA A 150 -15.27 9.77 -3.73
C ALA A 150 -16.13 9.18 -2.61
N GLN A 151 -16.74 8.01 -2.84
CA GLN A 151 -17.53 7.33 -1.81
C GLN A 151 -16.67 6.86 -0.64
N ALA A 152 -15.47 6.34 -0.93
CA ALA A 152 -14.51 5.94 0.10
C ALA A 152 -14.24 7.07 1.09
N ARG A 153 -13.94 8.28 0.57
CA ARG A 153 -13.69 9.47 1.38
C ARG A 153 -14.86 9.78 2.33
N ASP A 154 -16.09 9.69 1.86
CA ASP A 154 -17.25 10.07 2.66
C ASP A 154 -17.50 9.06 3.81
N TYR A 155 -17.34 7.76 3.54
CA TYR A 155 -17.43 6.73 4.58
C TYR A 155 -16.26 6.80 5.57
N LEU A 156 -15.04 7.13 5.11
CA LEU A 156 -13.87 7.30 5.99
C LEU A 156 -14.03 8.51 6.90
N LYS A 157 -14.61 9.62 6.43
CA LYS A 157 -14.98 10.74 7.30
C LYS A 157 -15.98 10.31 8.36
N ARG A 158 -16.99 9.52 7.97
CA ARG A 158 -17.96 9.00 8.94
C ARG A 158 -17.32 8.10 9.98
N ALA A 159 -16.36 7.26 9.60
CA ALA A 159 -15.59 6.45 10.55
C ALA A 159 -14.83 7.32 11.57
N ILE A 160 -14.19 8.41 11.11
CA ILE A 160 -13.46 9.36 11.97
C ILE A 160 -14.41 10.13 12.90
N GLU A 161 -15.61 10.51 12.43
CA GLU A 161 -16.63 11.15 13.27
C GLU A 161 -17.08 10.22 14.42
N LEU A 162 -17.18 8.91 14.15
CA LEU A 162 -17.58 7.91 15.15
C LEU A 162 -16.44 7.56 16.11
N ASP A 163 -15.21 7.48 15.59
CA ASP A 163 -14.01 7.27 16.39
C ASP A 163 -12.85 8.12 15.87
N PRO A 164 -12.63 9.32 16.42
CA PRO A 164 -11.53 10.21 16.02
C PRO A 164 -10.12 9.65 16.29
N ARG A 165 -10.02 8.57 17.08
CA ARG A 165 -8.75 7.93 17.40
C ARG A 165 -8.44 6.72 16.53
N MET A 166 -9.22 6.45 15.50
CA MET A 166 -9.02 5.34 14.57
C MET A 166 -7.91 5.69 13.55
N GLY A 167 -6.67 5.36 13.86
CA GLY A 167 -5.50 5.62 12.98
C GLY A 167 -5.68 5.07 11.57
N LEU A 168 -6.28 3.88 11.43
CA LEU A 168 -6.60 3.27 10.13
C LEU A 168 -7.53 4.14 9.27
N ALA A 169 -8.56 4.75 9.87
CA ALA A 169 -9.48 5.61 9.11
C ALA A 169 -8.78 6.88 8.62
N HIS A 170 -7.93 7.50 9.44
CA HIS A 170 -7.10 8.63 9.01
C HIS A 170 -6.12 8.23 7.90
N TYR A 171 -5.47 7.08 8.01
CA TYR A 171 -4.56 6.58 6.98
C TYR A 171 -5.28 6.37 5.64
N ASN A 172 -6.41 5.66 5.64
CA ASN A 172 -7.18 5.40 4.42
C ASN A 172 -7.78 6.70 3.84
N LEU A 173 -8.20 7.66 4.67
CA LEU A 173 -8.62 8.98 4.18
C LEU A 173 -7.44 9.73 3.55
N GLY A 174 -6.24 9.62 4.11
CA GLY A 174 -5.01 10.14 3.53
C GLY A 174 -4.77 9.56 2.12
N LEU A 175 -4.92 8.25 1.95
CA LEU A 175 -4.79 7.59 0.64
C LEU A 175 -5.85 8.07 -0.37
N ALA A 176 -7.11 8.23 0.06
CA ALA A 176 -8.17 8.75 -0.80
C ALA A 176 -7.87 10.17 -1.28
N LEU A 177 -7.36 11.03 -0.38
CA LEU A 177 -6.97 12.40 -0.68
C LEU A 177 -5.71 12.47 -1.57
N GLU A 178 -4.75 11.57 -1.37
CA GLU A 178 -3.56 11.43 -2.23
C GLU A 178 -3.96 11.09 -3.66
N GLN A 179 -4.87 10.14 -3.87
CA GLN A 179 -5.39 9.79 -5.20
C GLN A 179 -6.14 10.96 -5.85
N GLN A 180 -6.81 11.81 -5.07
CA GLN A 180 -7.44 13.06 -5.53
C GLN A 180 -6.45 14.20 -5.73
N ARG A 181 -5.15 13.99 -5.50
CA ARG A 181 -4.08 15.01 -5.51
C ARG A 181 -4.30 16.16 -4.50
N ALA A 182 -5.11 15.94 -3.49
CA ALA A 182 -5.32 16.86 -2.38
C ALA A 182 -4.17 16.73 -1.35
N TYR A 183 -2.94 16.99 -1.79
CA TYR A 183 -1.71 16.65 -1.09
C TYR A 183 -1.58 17.29 0.29
N ASP A 184 -2.03 18.54 0.46
CA ASP A 184 -1.98 19.20 1.77
C ASP A 184 -2.90 18.51 2.78
N GLN A 185 -4.11 18.14 2.35
CA GLN A 185 -5.05 17.42 3.21
C GLN A 185 -4.58 15.97 3.48
N ALA A 186 -4.02 15.30 2.49
CA ALA A 186 -3.46 13.96 2.65
C ALA A 186 -2.33 13.95 3.68
N ALA A 187 -1.42 14.95 3.63
CA ALA A 187 -0.33 15.08 4.59
C ALA A 187 -0.83 15.25 6.04
N VAL A 188 -1.92 16.00 6.25
CA VAL A 188 -2.56 16.15 7.57
C VAL A 188 -3.08 14.80 8.06
N MET A 189 -3.75 14.04 7.21
CA MET A 189 -4.31 12.74 7.56
C MET A 189 -3.21 11.71 7.87
N PHE A 190 -2.13 11.67 7.08
CA PHE A 190 -1.01 10.76 7.36
C PHE A 190 -0.29 11.12 8.66
N LYS A 191 -0.08 12.41 8.96
CA LYS A 191 0.48 12.83 10.26
C LYS A 191 -0.41 12.37 11.42
N LYS A 192 -1.73 12.51 11.28
CA LYS A 192 -2.65 12.04 12.31
C LYS A 192 -2.63 10.52 12.47
N ALA A 193 -2.53 9.78 11.37
CA ALA A 193 -2.36 8.33 11.41
C ALA A 193 -1.05 7.92 12.12
N MET A 194 0.07 8.65 11.90
CA MET A 194 1.34 8.42 12.59
C MET A 194 1.23 8.64 14.12
N GLU A 195 0.51 9.67 14.54
CA GLU A 195 0.26 9.93 15.97
C GLU A 195 -0.53 8.80 16.63
N LEU A 196 -1.55 8.30 15.93
CA LEU A 196 -2.47 7.29 16.45
C LEU A 196 -1.96 5.85 16.30
N SER A 197 -1.05 5.62 15.35
CA SER A 197 -0.46 4.31 15.03
C SER A 197 1.05 4.44 14.84
N PRO A 198 1.82 4.72 15.91
CA PRO A 198 3.25 5.05 15.80
C PRO A 198 4.13 3.92 15.30
N ASN A 199 3.65 2.68 15.35
CA ASN A 199 4.38 1.48 14.89
C ASN A 199 4.00 1.06 13.46
N ALA A 200 3.12 1.81 12.77
CA ALA A 200 2.77 1.55 11.37
C ALA A 200 3.77 2.27 10.45
N PRO A 201 4.49 1.57 9.56
CA PRO A 201 5.47 2.18 8.66
C PRO A 201 4.83 2.83 7.43
N GLU A 202 3.58 2.50 7.10
CA GLU A 202 2.87 2.96 5.90
C GLU A 202 2.55 4.47 5.96
N PRO A 203 2.01 5.04 7.06
CA PRO A 203 1.70 6.47 7.10
C PRO A 203 2.91 7.39 6.87
N PRO A 204 4.08 7.21 7.50
CA PRO A 204 5.25 8.03 7.18
C PRO A 204 5.77 7.79 5.75
N TYR A 205 5.65 6.58 5.20
CA TYR A 205 6.01 6.33 3.80
C TYR A 205 5.14 7.14 2.84
N HIS A 206 3.81 7.11 2.99
CA HIS A 206 2.89 7.89 2.15
C HIS A 206 3.01 9.40 2.38
N LEU A 207 3.29 9.84 3.60
CA LEU A 207 3.64 11.24 3.87
C LEU A 207 4.86 11.66 3.04
N GLY A 208 5.89 10.83 2.98
CA GLY A 208 7.06 11.08 2.13
C GLY A 208 6.73 11.18 0.64
N LEU A 209 5.86 10.32 0.13
CA LEU A 209 5.40 10.38 -1.27
C LEU A 209 4.67 11.70 -1.56
N VAL A 210 3.74 12.08 -0.69
CA VAL A 210 2.98 13.34 -0.81
C VAL A 210 3.92 14.55 -0.74
N GLN A 211 4.90 14.54 0.15
CA GLN A 211 5.90 15.61 0.27
C GLN A 211 6.78 15.73 -0.99
N LEU A 212 7.10 14.61 -1.66
CA LEU A 212 7.77 14.65 -2.97
C LEU A 212 6.89 15.34 -4.03
N GLN A 213 5.59 15.06 -4.05
CA GLN A 213 4.65 15.71 -4.97
C GLN A 213 4.54 17.23 -4.69
N GLN A 214 4.77 17.64 -3.46
CA GLN A 214 4.83 19.06 -3.06
C GLN A 214 6.21 19.71 -3.31
N GLY A 215 7.21 18.97 -3.79
CA GLY A 215 8.58 19.45 -3.96
C GLY A 215 9.38 19.57 -2.65
N LYS A 216 8.88 19.01 -1.55
CA LYS A 216 9.48 19.07 -0.21
C LYS A 216 10.44 17.90 0.02
N GLU A 217 11.54 17.85 -0.74
CA GLU A 217 12.43 16.67 -0.75
C GLU A 217 13.06 16.36 0.62
N GLN A 218 13.44 17.37 1.41
CA GLN A 218 14.05 17.15 2.71
C GLN A 218 13.05 16.57 3.72
N ASP A 219 11.80 17.05 3.68
CA ASP A 219 10.73 16.51 4.51
C ASP A 219 10.42 15.07 4.12
N ALA A 220 10.37 14.79 2.80
CA ALA A 220 10.15 13.46 2.28
C ALA A 220 11.25 12.48 2.72
N LEU A 221 12.52 12.90 2.68
CA LEU A 221 13.65 12.10 3.16
C LEU A 221 13.46 11.73 4.64
N ALA A 222 13.09 12.71 5.48
CA ALA A 222 12.84 12.47 6.91
C ALA A 222 11.66 11.49 7.12
N SER A 223 10.60 11.62 6.33
CA SER A 223 9.44 10.73 6.41
C SER A 223 9.76 9.29 5.99
N PHE A 224 10.51 9.09 4.90
CA PHE A 224 10.99 7.76 4.51
C PHE A 224 11.96 7.16 5.54
N GLN A 225 12.83 7.99 6.13
CA GLN A 225 13.70 7.56 7.23
C GLN A 225 12.89 7.11 8.45
N GLN A 226 11.75 7.73 8.73
CA GLN A 226 10.86 7.27 9.80
C GLN A 226 10.23 5.93 9.44
N ALA A 227 9.78 5.72 8.20
CA ALA A 227 9.24 4.45 7.75
C ALA A 227 10.26 3.30 7.92
N ILE A 228 11.52 3.50 7.53
CA ILE A 228 12.57 2.46 7.70
C ILE A 228 13.02 2.27 9.15
N ARG A 229 12.88 3.26 10.03
CA ARG A 229 13.10 3.05 11.48
C ARG A 229 12.06 2.11 12.07
N ILE A 230 10.80 2.21 11.60
CA ILE A 230 9.71 1.34 12.06
C ILE A 230 9.82 -0.05 11.42
N ASN A 231 10.02 -0.10 10.10
CA ASN A 231 10.24 -1.34 9.35
C ASN A 231 11.58 -1.30 8.61
N PRO A 232 12.68 -1.88 9.17
CA PRO A 232 14.01 -1.90 8.55
C PRO A 232 14.09 -2.70 7.22
N ARG A 233 13.01 -3.35 6.80
CA ARG A 233 12.90 -4.07 5.53
C ARG A 233 11.93 -3.42 4.54
N TYR A 234 11.67 -2.12 4.68
CA TYR A 234 10.78 -1.39 3.78
C TYR A 234 11.52 -1.00 2.48
N ALA A 235 11.50 -1.90 1.50
CA ALA A 235 12.27 -1.77 0.26
C ALA A 235 11.95 -0.48 -0.52
N GLU A 236 10.67 -0.12 -0.61
CA GLU A 236 10.18 1.06 -1.34
C GLU A 236 10.66 2.36 -0.69
N ALA A 237 10.73 2.41 0.63
CA ALA A 237 11.24 3.59 1.34
C ALA A 237 12.75 3.77 1.09
N TYR A 238 13.53 2.71 1.15
CA TYR A 238 14.96 2.77 0.77
C TYR A 238 15.16 3.21 -0.67
N TYR A 239 14.36 2.69 -1.61
CA TYR A 239 14.42 3.11 -3.01
C TYR A 239 14.17 4.62 -3.14
N ASN A 240 13.12 5.15 -2.50
CA ASN A 240 12.81 6.58 -2.58
C ASN A 240 13.90 7.45 -1.93
N ILE A 241 14.51 7.00 -0.83
CA ILE A 241 15.69 7.65 -0.24
C ILE A 241 16.82 7.68 -1.28
N GLY A 242 17.12 6.54 -1.91
CA GLY A 242 18.15 6.45 -2.95
C GLY A 242 17.88 7.39 -4.14
N ALA A 243 16.64 7.48 -4.58
CA ALA A 243 16.24 8.37 -5.66
C ALA A 243 16.43 9.86 -5.32
N ILE A 244 16.11 10.27 -4.09
CA ILE A 244 16.37 11.64 -3.61
C ILE A 244 17.88 11.92 -3.58
N LEU A 245 18.67 11.01 -2.98
CA LEU A 245 20.13 11.16 -2.87
C LEU A 245 20.80 11.19 -4.25
N PHE A 246 20.31 10.40 -5.22
CA PHE A 246 20.79 10.42 -6.60
C PHE A 246 20.56 11.78 -7.26
N ARG A 247 19.37 12.41 -7.10
CA ARG A 247 19.10 13.77 -7.59
C ARG A 247 20.02 14.80 -6.94
N GLN A 248 20.36 14.63 -5.67
CA GLN A 248 21.30 15.48 -4.94
C GLN A 248 22.77 15.22 -5.30
N ASN A 249 23.03 14.31 -6.27
CA ASN A 249 24.39 13.89 -6.65
C ASN A 249 25.21 13.22 -5.56
N LYS A 250 24.55 12.71 -4.50
CA LYS A 250 25.17 11.94 -3.40
C LYS A 250 25.24 10.46 -3.80
N LEU A 251 26.11 10.17 -4.77
CA LEU A 251 26.08 8.90 -5.51
C LEU A 251 26.33 7.67 -4.63
N ASP A 252 27.30 7.74 -3.69
CA ASP A 252 27.63 6.59 -2.83
C ASP A 252 26.52 6.32 -1.80
N GLU A 253 25.91 7.39 -1.25
CA GLU A 253 24.77 7.25 -0.35
C GLU A 253 23.54 6.70 -1.10
N ALA A 254 23.29 7.16 -2.34
CA ALA A 254 22.23 6.64 -3.20
C ALA A 254 22.42 5.15 -3.49
N LEU A 255 23.63 4.75 -3.86
CA LEU A 255 23.97 3.34 -4.12
C LEU A 255 23.74 2.46 -2.89
N ASN A 256 24.12 2.94 -1.70
CA ASN A 256 23.87 2.23 -0.44
C ASN A 256 22.36 2.07 -0.20
N ALA A 257 21.55 3.13 -0.41
CA ALA A 257 20.12 3.05 -0.25
C ALA A 257 19.46 2.08 -1.25
N PHE A 258 19.85 2.10 -2.53
CA PHE A 258 19.36 1.14 -3.52
C PHE A 258 19.78 -0.31 -3.17
N ARG A 259 20.99 -0.52 -2.65
CA ARG A 259 21.43 -1.83 -2.16
C ARG A 259 20.55 -2.31 -1.00
N ARG A 260 20.26 -1.45 -0.01
CA ARG A 260 19.36 -1.78 1.11
C ARG A 260 17.95 -2.10 0.62
N SER A 261 17.46 -1.40 -0.40
CA SER A 261 16.19 -1.72 -1.05
C SER A 261 16.20 -3.14 -1.65
N ALA A 262 17.24 -3.49 -2.41
CA ALA A 262 17.41 -4.81 -3.01
C ALA A 262 17.57 -5.93 -1.96
N GLU A 263 18.30 -5.67 -0.87
CA GLU A 263 18.46 -6.60 0.27
C GLU A 263 17.12 -6.84 0.99
N SER A 264 16.29 -5.80 1.08
CA SER A 264 14.96 -5.87 1.71
C SER A 264 13.95 -6.65 0.85
N ASN A 265 14.03 -6.49 -0.48
CA ASN A 265 13.22 -7.20 -1.47
C ASN A 265 14.04 -7.44 -2.73
N SER A 266 14.55 -8.67 -2.88
CA SER A 266 15.37 -9.06 -4.05
C SER A 266 14.63 -9.05 -5.38
N ASN A 267 13.29 -9.00 -5.37
CA ASN A 267 12.46 -8.88 -6.56
C ASN A 267 12.07 -7.42 -6.90
N TYR A 268 12.56 -6.43 -6.14
CA TYR A 268 12.25 -5.03 -6.38
C TYR A 268 13.13 -4.46 -7.49
N ALA A 269 12.70 -4.62 -8.74
CA ALA A 269 13.46 -4.27 -9.95
C ALA A 269 13.95 -2.81 -9.97
N ASN A 270 13.16 -1.87 -9.40
CA ASN A 270 13.51 -0.44 -9.33
C ASN A 270 14.82 -0.20 -8.59
N ALA A 271 15.13 -1.00 -7.55
CA ALA A 271 16.37 -0.86 -6.79
C ALA A 271 17.61 -1.13 -7.64
N TYR A 272 17.58 -2.18 -8.45
CA TYR A 272 18.67 -2.53 -9.38
C TYR A 272 18.79 -1.52 -10.51
N TYR A 273 17.65 -1.06 -11.03
CA TYR A 273 17.65 -0.01 -12.04
C TYR A 273 18.27 1.29 -11.52
N GLY A 274 17.87 1.73 -10.32
CA GLY A 274 18.44 2.91 -9.65
C GLY A 274 19.95 2.77 -9.41
N ALA A 275 20.41 1.61 -8.92
CA ALA A 275 21.84 1.32 -8.78
C ALA A 275 22.58 1.39 -10.12
N GLY A 276 21.97 0.89 -11.19
CA GLY A 276 22.52 0.98 -12.55
C GLY A 276 22.73 2.41 -13.03
N LEU A 277 21.77 3.30 -12.75
CA LEU A 277 21.91 4.73 -13.06
C LEU A 277 23.04 5.39 -12.25
N VAL A 278 23.21 5.00 -10.99
CA VAL A 278 24.34 5.48 -10.16
C VAL A 278 25.66 5.02 -10.78
N PHE A 279 25.81 3.75 -11.13
CA PHE A 279 27.05 3.23 -11.75
C PHE A 279 27.37 3.89 -13.08
N ILE A 280 26.37 4.17 -13.94
CA ILE A 280 26.55 4.97 -15.16
C ILE A 280 27.16 6.33 -14.82
N LYS A 281 26.57 7.04 -13.84
CA LYS A 281 27.03 8.38 -13.45
C LYS A 281 28.43 8.36 -12.81
N GLN A 282 28.83 7.26 -12.18
CA GLN A 282 30.18 7.04 -11.66
C GLN A 282 31.18 6.55 -12.73
N GLY A 283 30.76 6.27 -13.96
CA GLY A 283 31.61 5.70 -15.00
C GLY A 283 31.94 4.21 -14.81
N LYS A 284 31.29 3.52 -13.87
CA LYS A 284 31.47 2.10 -13.57
C LYS A 284 30.60 1.24 -14.52
N LEU A 285 30.96 1.24 -15.79
CA LEU A 285 30.10 0.70 -16.86
C LEU A 285 29.87 -0.82 -16.75
N GLN A 286 30.83 -1.59 -16.27
CA GLN A 286 30.67 -3.05 -16.09
C GLN A 286 29.65 -3.37 -14.98
N ASP A 287 29.73 -2.64 -13.85
CA ASP A 287 28.77 -2.78 -12.76
C ASP A 287 27.37 -2.35 -13.22
N ALA A 288 27.27 -1.23 -13.95
CA ALA A 288 26.02 -0.76 -14.56
C ALA A 288 25.40 -1.83 -15.48
N GLN A 289 26.20 -2.44 -16.35
CA GLN A 289 25.75 -3.49 -17.27
C GLN A 289 25.17 -4.69 -16.49
N THR A 290 25.84 -5.11 -15.43
CA THR A 290 25.40 -6.26 -14.63
C THR A 290 24.04 -5.99 -13.97
N VAL A 291 23.91 -4.87 -13.25
CA VAL A 291 22.68 -4.60 -12.49
C VAL A 291 21.50 -4.19 -13.41
N LEU A 292 21.76 -3.51 -14.54
CA LEU A 292 20.71 -3.16 -15.51
C LEU A 292 20.15 -4.40 -16.23
N ARG A 293 21.01 -5.37 -16.57
CA ARG A 293 20.55 -6.66 -17.10
C ARG A 293 19.62 -7.36 -16.13
N TYR A 294 20.01 -7.42 -14.84
CA TYR A 294 19.20 -8.02 -13.81
C TYR A 294 17.87 -7.27 -13.60
N ALA A 295 17.89 -5.93 -13.61
CA ALA A 295 16.67 -5.11 -13.53
C ALA A 295 15.74 -5.39 -14.73
N LYS A 296 16.28 -5.44 -15.97
CA LYS A 296 15.51 -5.80 -17.16
C LYS A 296 14.83 -7.15 -17.04
N ASP A 297 15.57 -8.17 -16.58
CA ASP A 297 15.04 -9.53 -16.42
C ASP A 297 13.95 -9.58 -15.35
N LEU A 298 14.09 -8.84 -14.24
CA LEU A 298 13.06 -8.71 -13.22
C LEU A 298 11.81 -8.03 -13.76
N TYR A 299 11.94 -6.89 -14.46
CA TYR A 299 10.80 -6.20 -15.08
C TYR A 299 10.09 -7.09 -16.10
N THR A 300 10.83 -7.85 -16.90
CA THR A 300 10.25 -8.78 -17.87
C THR A 300 9.44 -9.87 -17.19
N ARG A 301 10.00 -10.50 -16.15
CA ARG A 301 9.27 -11.51 -15.35
C ARG A 301 8.02 -10.97 -14.67
N GLN A 302 8.03 -9.68 -14.31
CA GLN A 302 6.90 -8.97 -13.70
C GLN A 302 5.88 -8.46 -14.74
N GLY A 303 6.09 -8.70 -16.03
CA GLY A 303 5.22 -8.19 -17.10
C GLY A 303 5.33 -6.68 -17.34
N ASN A 304 6.31 -6.01 -16.73
CA ASN A 304 6.51 -4.57 -16.86
C ASN A 304 7.36 -4.24 -18.09
N THR A 305 6.76 -4.36 -19.27
CA THR A 305 7.43 -4.20 -20.56
C THR A 305 8.04 -2.80 -20.75
N LEU A 306 7.38 -1.76 -20.24
CA LEU A 306 7.87 -0.38 -20.36
C LEU A 306 9.20 -0.20 -19.63
N TRP A 307 9.29 -0.66 -18.39
CA TRP A 307 10.51 -0.52 -17.59
C TRP A 307 11.59 -1.51 -18.01
N ALA A 308 11.21 -2.69 -18.51
CA ALA A 308 12.15 -3.61 -19.16
C ALA A 308 12.83 -2.96 -20.38
N ALA A 309 12.06 -2.27 -21.23
CA ALA A 309 12.60 -1.54 -22.38
C ALA A 309 13.52 -0.37 -21.96
N LYS A 310 13.16 0.38 -20.90
CA LYS A 310 14.03 1.45 -20.35
C LYS A 310 15.35 0.90 -19.81
N ALA A 311 15.29 -0.22 -19.09
CA ALA A 311 16.50 -0.88 -18.59
C ALA A 311 17.38 -1.38 -19.74
N ASP A 312 16.77 -1.95 -20.79
CA ASP A 312 17.48 -2.37 -21.99
C ASP A 312 18.11 -1.20 -22.74
N GLN A 313 17.39 -0.10 -22.89
CA GLN A 313 17.94 1.11 -23.55
C GLN A 313 19.19 1.63 -22.83
N ASN A 314 19.18 1.71 -21.49
CA ASN A 314 20.35 2.11 -20.72
C ASN A 314 21.47 1.06 -20.81
N LEU A 315 21.12 -0.24 -20.83
CA LEU A 315 22.07 -1.32 -21.01
C LEU A 315 22.78 -1.19 -22.37
N GLN A 316 22.05 -0.93 -23.47
CA GLN A 316 22.63 -0.74 -24.80
C GLN A 316 23.56 0.49 -24.85
N LYS A 317 23.17 1.62 -24.25
CA LYS A 317 24.05 2.80 -24.16
C LYS A 317 25.36 2.47 -23.44
N VAL A 318 25.30 1.72 -22.35
CA VAL A 318 26.49 1.29 -21.61
C VAL A 318 27.38 0.36 -22.43
N MET A 319 26.79 -0.54 -23.23
CA MET A 319 27.52 -1.49 -24.07
C MET A 319 28.18 -0.83 -25.29
N THR A 320 27.54 0.18 -25.89
CA THR A 320 28.02 0.86 -27.08
C THR A 320 28.91 2.06 -26.80
N GLY A 321 29.03 2.46 -25.52
CA GLY A 321 29.76 3.67 -25.11
C GLY A 321 29.11 4.97 -25.59
N THR A 322 27.86 4.93 -26.06
CA THR A 322 27.10 6.12 -26.43
C THR A 322 26.57 6.81 -25.21
N ARG A 323 26.89 8.11 -25.04
CA ARG A 323 26.41 8.97 -23.96
C ARG A 323 24.99 9.45 -24.18
#